data_bf81427e904f876045ad944f224311f5
#
_entry.id   bf81427e904f876045ad944f224311f5
#
_cell.length_a   1.000
_cell.length_b   1.000
_cell.length_c   1.000
_cell.angle_alpha   90.00
_cell.angle_beta   90.00
_cell.angle_gamma   90.00
#
_symmetry.space_group_name_H-M   'P 1'
#
loop_
_entity.id
_entity.type
_entity.pdbx_description
1 polymer ?
#
loop_
_entity_poly.entity_id
_entity_poly.type
_entity_poly.pdbx_seq_one_letter_code
_entity_poly.pdbx_strand_id
1 'polypeptide(L)'
;MLNLQSNPILADAIPAMSQNDLQIHSTNDLSVFKILEGNRNINLANVERLVKSIEENGFLQMPIIVNENYEVIDGQHRLMAAKKLNSIIYYHKVNNYDLKTAITLNRNQSNWSIADYIRSYCDLGYKDYIRLQEFYEANKDFGLMICAELTSLDS
;
A
#
# COMPACT_ATOMS: atom_id res chain seq x y z
N MET A 1 29.30 -6.19 -18.88
CA MET A 1 28.30 -7.20 -18.50
C MET A 1 28.72 -7.77 -17.16
N LEU A 2 28.08 -7.34 -16.08
CA LEU A 2 28.31 -7.89 -14.73
C LEU A 2 27.56 -9.22 -14.64
N ASN A 3 28.31 -10.27 -14.40
CA ASN A 3 27.79 -11.64 -14.25
C ASN A 3 27.15 -11.79 -12.86
N LEU A 4 25.81 -11.77 -12.81
CA LEU A 4 25.01 -11.87 -11.57
C LEU A 4 24.87 -13.31 -11.03
N GLN A 5 25.64 -14.26 -11.54
CA GLN A 5 25.49 -15.69 -11.21
C GLN A 5 26.42 -16.20 -10.08
N SER A 6 27.11 -15.36 -9.32
CA SER A 6 28.08 -15.81 -8.33
C SER A 6 27.90 -15.23 -6.92
N ASN A 7 26.65 -15.05 -6.45
CA ASN A 7 26.44 -14.73 -5.03
C ASN A 7 25.73 -15.91 -4.34
N PRO A 8 26.46 -16.84 -3.71
CA PRO A 8 25.91 -18.05 -3.10
C PRO A 8 25.00 -17.78 -1.89
N ILE A 9 24.98 -16.55 -1.38
CA ILE A 9 24.16 -16.17 -0.20
C ILE A 9 22.69 -15.94 -0.58
N LEU A 10 22.38 -15.74 -1.86
CA LEU A 10 21.00 -15.51 -2.32
C LEU A 10 20.28 -16.78 -2.81
N ALA A 11 21.00 -17.87 -3.03
CA ALA A 11 20.41 -19.09 -3.56
C ALA A 11 19.57 -19.88 -2.54
N ASP A 12 19.87 -19.74 -1.24
CA ASP A 12 19.22 -20.51 -0.17
C ASP A 12 18.06 -19.75 0.52
N ALA A 13 17.77 -18.51 0.13
CA ALA A 13 16.84 -17.63 0.86
C ALA A 13 15.46 -17.46 0.22
N ILE A 14 15.25 -17.93 -1.01
CA ILE A 14 13.95 -17.85 -1.67
C ILE A 14 13.54 -19.28 -2.01
N PRO A 15 12.59 -19.88 -1.25
CA PRO A 15 11.97 -21.12 -1.70
C PRO A 15 11.37 -20.85 -3.08
N ALA A 16 11.66 -21.73 -4.05
CA ALA A 16 11.10 -21.67 -5.39
C ALA A 16 9.58 -21.56 -5.26
N MET A 17 9.02 -20.37 -5.47
CA MET A 17 7.57 -20.19 -5.51
C MET A 17 7.05 -21.00 -6.68
N SER A 18 6.28 -22.02 -6.39
CA SER A 18 5.55 -22.77 -7.42
C SER A 18 4.67 -21.77 -8.16
N GLN A 19 4.70 -21.77 -9.48
CA GLN A 19 3.88 -20.88 -10.32
C GLN A 19 2.37 -21.06 -10.11
N ASN A 20 1.95 -22.05 -9.32
CA ASN A 20 0.54 -22.36 -8.99
C ASN A 20 0.04 -21.68 -7.69
N ASP A 21 0.85 -20.94 -6.95
CA ASP A 21 0.48 -20.46 -5.61
C ASP A 21 -0.16 -19.07 -5.59
N LEU A 22 -0.24 -18.36 -6.71
CA LEU A 22 -0.84 -17.02 -6.79
C LEU A 22 -2.33 -17.10 -7.20
N GLN A 23 -3.17 -17.70 -6.35
CA GLN A 23 -4.62 -17.66 -6.55
C GLN A 23 -5.23 -16.49 -5.80
N ILE A 24 -5.89 -15.59 -6.53
CA ILE A 24 -6.71 -14.53 -5.96
C ILE A 24 -8.15 -15.01 -5.92
N HIS A 25 -8.73 -14.99 -4.74
CA HIS A 25 -10.11 -15.34 -4.48
C HIS A 25 -10.93 -14.07 -4.21
N SER A 26 -12.25 -14.17 -4.31
CA SER A 26 -13.17 -13.11 -3.91
C SER A 26 -14.29 -13.69 -3.05
N THR A 27 -14.79 -12.89 -2.10
CA THR A 27 -15.94 -13.25 -1.28
C THR A 27 -16.70 -12.01 -0.82
N ASN A 28 -18.00 -12.17 -0.62
CA ASN A 28 -18.87 -11.20 0.07
C ASN A 28 -19.13 -11.62 1.54
N ASP A 29 -18.75 -12.85 1.93
CA ASP A 29 -18.77 -13.26 3.32
C ASP A 29 -17.50 -12.80 4.04
N LEU A 30 -17.58 -11.60 4.62
CA LEU A 30 -16.46 -10.97 5.32
C LEU A 30 -16.30 -11.49 6.76
N SER A 31 -17.21 -12.37 7.23
CA SER A 31 -17.16 -12.94 8.57
C SER A 31 -16.08 -14.01 8.72
N VAL A 32 -15.65 -14.62 7.61
CA VAL A 32 -14.59 -15.63 7.59
C VAL A 32 -13.23 -15.09 8.03
N PHE A 33 -13.00 -13.77 7.86
CA PHE A 33 -11.71 -13.16 8.14
C PHE A 33 -11.57 -12.72 9.59
N LYS A 34 -10.44 -13.08 10.18
CA LYS A 34 -10.03 -12.71 11.53
C LYS A 34 -8.88 -11.71 11.49
N ILE A 35 -8.82 -10.83 12.46
CA ILE A 35 -7.63 -9.98 12.64
C ILE A 35 -6.59 -10.80 13.40
N LEU A 36 -5.37 -10.85 12.84
CA LEU A 36 -4.26 -11.54 13.48
C LEU A 36 -3.91 -10.84 14.79
N GLU A 37 -3.92 -11.59 15.90
CA GLU A 37 -3.57 -11.06 17.22
C GLU A 37 -2.12 -10.54 17.23
N GLY A 38 -1.92 -9.38 17.85
CA GLY A 38 -0.61 -8.72 17.87
C GLY A 38 -0.25 -7.93 16.60
N ASN A 39 -1.06 -7.96 15.54
CA ASN A 39 -0.88 -7.06 14.41
C ASN A 39 -1.13 -5.60 14.84
N ARG A 40 -0.64 -4.64 14.04
CA ARG A 40 -0.79 -3.20 14.36
C ARG A 40 -2.26 -2.81 14.55
N ASN A 41 -2.50 -1.84 15.43
CA ASN A 41 -3.85 -1.33 15.67
C ASN A 41 -4.46 -0.74 14.39
N ILE A 42 -5.77 -0.96 14.22
CA ILE A 42 -6.53 -0.40 13.11
C ILE A 42 -6.74 1.10 13.35
N ASN A 43 -6.23 1.93 12.44
CA ASN A 43 -6.47 3.36 12.46
C ASN A 43 -7.81 3.66 11.76
N LEU A 44 -8.83 4.03 12.55
CA LEU A 44 -10.17 4.30 12.02
C LEU A 44 -10.19 5.49 11.05
N ALA A 45 -9.37 6.51 11.23
CA ALA A 45 -9.29 7.63 10.30
C ALA A 45 -8.76 7.18 8.92
N ASN A 46 -7.84 6.21 8.89
CA ASN A 46 -7.40 5.60 7.64
C ASN A 46 -8.51 4.77 6.98
N VAL A 47 -9.31 4.06 7.77
CA VAL A 47 -10.46 3.31 7.26
C VAL A 47 -11.47 4.27 6.63
N GLU A 48 -11.82 5.39 7.29
CA GLU A 48 -12.77 6.37 6.75
C GLU A 48 -12.26 7.00 5.44
N ARG A 49 -10.97 7.37 5.37
CA ARG A 49 -10.38 7.89 4.13
C ARG A 49 -10.44 6.87 3.00
N LEU A 50 -10.22 5.59 3.33
CA LEU A 50 -10.29 4.52 2.35
C LEU A 50 -11.74 4.27 1.88
N VAL A 51 -12.72 4.31 2.79
CA VAL A 51 -14.15 4.22 2.45
C VAL A 51 -14.52 5.33 1.47
N LYS A 52 -14.19 6.59 1.79
CA LYS A 52 -14.45 7.73 0.91
C LYS A 52 -13.79 7.56 -0.46
N SER A 53 -12.54 7.14 -0.50
CA SER A 53 -11.83 6.89 -1.77
C SER A 53 -12.49 5.79 -2.60
N ILE A 54 -13.01 4.73 -1.96
CA ILE A 54 -13.72 3.65 -2.66
C ILE A 54 -15.06 4.14 -3.20
N GLU A 55 -15.79 4.96 -2.45
CA GLU A 55 -17.06 5.55 -2.90
C GLU A 55 -16.88 6.49 -4.10
N GLU A 56 -15.79 7.26 -4.12
CA GLU A 56 -15.48 8.22 -5.19
C GLU A 56 -14.90 7.56 -6.45
N ASN A 57 -14.05 6.55 -6.29
CA ASN A 57 -13.22 6.01 -7.38
C ASN A 57 -13.49 4.53 -7.70
N GLY A 58 -14.39 3.90 -6.95
CA GLY A 58 -14.64 2.46 -7.03
C GLY A 58 -13.61 1.65 -6.22
N PHE A 59 -13.96 0.37 -6.00
CA PHE A 59 -13.14 -0.54 -5.22
C PHE A 59 -11.86 -0.91 -5.98
N LEU A 60 -10.70 -0.60 -5.40
CA LEU A 60 -9.42 -1.08 -5.92
C LEU A 60 -9.34 -2.60 -5.71
N GLN A 61 -9.16 -3.34 -6.80
CA GLN A 61 -9.04 -4.81 -6.80
C GLN A 61 -7.68 -5.27 -6.20
N MET A 62 -7.28 -4.67 -5.08
CA MET A 62 -6.06 -5.07 -4.37
C MET A 62 -6.41 -6.12 -3.32
N PRO A 63 -5.95 -7.36 -3.47
CA PRO A 63 -6.26 -8.41 -2.53
C PRO A 63 -5.64 -8.12 -1.15
N ILE A 64 -6.34 -8.54 -0.09
CA ILE A 64 -5.74 -8.68 1.22
C ILE A 64 -4.95 -10.00 1.27
N ILE A 65 -3.95 -10.09 2.13
CA ILE A 65 -3.18 -11.32 2.35
C ILE A 65 -3.66 -11.95 3.65
N VAL A 66 -4.02 -13.23 3.57
CA VAL A 66 -4.45 -14.02 4.72
C VAL A 66 -3.66 -15.31 4.82
N ASN A 67 -3.51 -15.83 6.04
CA ASN A 67 -2.90 -17.14 6.25
C ASN A 67 -3.95 -18.28 6.06
N GLU A 68 -3.52 -19.52 6.32
CA GLU A 68 -4.36 -20.71 6.23
C GLU A 68 -5.61 -20.69 7.13
N ASN A 69 -5.57 -19.91 8.22
CA ASN A 69 -6.66 -19.75 9.19
C ASN A 69 -7.58 -18.55 8.89
N TYR A 70 -7.39 -17.90 7.71
CA TYR A 70 -8.05 -16.65 7.33
C TYR A 70 -7.76 -15.47 8.26
N GLU A 71 -6.61 -15.49 8.93
CA GLU A 71 -6.13 -14.36 9.71
C GLU A 71 -5.44 -13.36 8.77
N VAL A 72 -5.80 -12.08 8.88
CA VAL A 72 -5.30 -11.04 7.97
C VAL A 72 -3.87 -10.66 8.32
N ILE A 73 -2.96 -10.99 7.44
CA ILE A 73 -1.54 -10.66 7.49
C ILE A 73 -1.30 -9.22 7.01
N ASP A 74 -1.88 -8.87 5.86
CA ASP A 74 -1.87 -7.50 5.31
C ASP A 74 -3.23 -7.10 4.78
N GLY A 75 -3.55 -5.80 4.85
CA GLY A 75 -4.78 -5.24 4.32
C GLY A 75 -5.93 -5.15 5.32
N GLN A 76 -5.68 -5.15 6.64
CA GLN A 76 -6.72 -5.04 7.66
C GLN A 76 -7.60 -3.78 7.51
N HIS A 77 -7.04 -2.64 7.06
CA HIS A 77 -7.83 -1.43 6.79
C HIS A 77 -8.77 -1.62 5.57
N ARG A 78 -8.31 -2.37 4.53
CA ARG A 78 -9.15 -2.74 3.37
C ARG A 78 -10.30 -3.65 3.78
N LEU A 79 -10.05 -4.63 4.65
CA LEU A 79 -11.10 -5.48 5.21
C LEU A 79 -12.13 -4.65 5.99
N MET A 80 -11.69 -3.71 6.83
CA MET A 80 -12.60 -2.85 7.59
C MET A 80 -13.42 -1.93 6.70
N ALA A 81 -12.83 -1.36 5.65
CA ALA A 81 -13.55 -0.57 4.66
C ALA A 81 -14.58 -1.43 3.90
N ALA A 82 -14.21 -2.63 3.46
CA ALA A 82 -15.12 -3.56 2.82
C ALA A 82 -16.30 -3.94 3.74
N LYS A 83 -16.04 -4.18 5.03
CA LYS A 83 -17.10 -4.44 6.04
C LYS A 83 -18.07 -3.26 6.18
N LYS A 84 -17.57 -2.01 6.19
CA LYS A 84 -18.43 -0.81 6.25
C LYS A 84 -19.29 -0.63 5.00
N LEU A 85 -18.72 -0.92 3.83
CA LEU A 85 -19.40 -0.78 2.54
C LEU A 85 -20.24 -2.00 2.16
N ASN A 86 -20.20 -3.07 2.95
CA ASN A 86 -20.82 -4.36 2.64
C ASN A 86 -20.46 -4.83 1.20
N SER A 87 -19.19 -4.68 0.84
CA SER A 87 -18.68 -4.93 -0.51
C SER A 87 -17.89 -6.24 -0.60
N ILE A 88 -17.73 -6.76 -1.82
CA ILE A 88 -16.85 -7.89 -2.11
C ILE A 88 -15.42 -7.51 -1.78
N ILE A 89 -14.65 -8.46 -1.23
CA ILE A 89 -13.21 -8.33 -1.04
C ILE A 89 -12.46 -9.41 -1.82
N TYR A 90 -11.30 -9.03 -2.34
CA TYR A 90 -10.34 -9.95 -2.94
C TYR A 90 -9.29 -10.34 -1.91
N TYR A 91 -8.87 -11.60 -1.91
CA TYR A 91 -7.85 -12.09 -1.00
C TYR A 91 -6.93 -13.11 -1.66
N HIS A 92 -5.69 -13.12 -1.18
CA HIS A 92 -4.69 -14.13 -1.52
C HIS A 92 -4.38 -14.93 -0.25
N LYS A 93 -4.50 -16.24 -0.33
CA LYS A 93 -4.22 -17.15 0.79
C LYS A 93 -2.78 -17.64 0.71
N VAL A 94 -2.03 -17.45 1.78
CA VAL A 94 -0.63 -17.88 1.91
C VAL A 94 -0.50 -18.82 3.11
N ASN A 95 0.35 -19.83 2.98
CA ASN A 95 0.58 -20.78 4.05
C ASN A 95 1.82 -20.39 4.85
N ASN A 96 1.85 -20.75 6.14
CA ASN A 96 2.97 -20.53 7.05
C ASN A 96 3.32 -19.05 7.28
N TYR A 97 2.36 -18.14 7.09
CA TYR A 97 2.53 -16.73 7.42
C TYR A 97 1.96 -16.45 8.82
N ASP A 98 2.83 -15.97 9.69
CA ASP A 98 2.56 -15.68 11.10
C ASP A 98 2.69 -14.17 11.40
N LEU A 99 2.58 -13.83 12.68
CA LEU A 99 2.76 -12.45 13.16
C LEU A 99 4.16 -11.89 12.81
N LYS A 100 5.20 -12.70 12.84
CA LYS A 100 6.56 -12.27 12.50
C LYS A 100 6.63 -11.84 11.04
N THR A 101 6.00 -12.61 10.16
CA THR A 101 5.88 -12.27 8.74
C THR A 101 5.07 -10.99 8.53
N ALA A 102 3.93 -10.83 9.23
CA ALA A 102 3.13 -9.62 9.18
C ALA A 102 3.91 -8.38 9.62
N ILE A 103 4.68 -8.46 10.71
CA ILE A 103 5.55 -7.37 11.18
C ILE A 103 6.60 -7.02 10.13
N THR A 104 7.24 -8.02 9.52
CA THR A 104 8.28 -7.82 8.51
C THR A 104 7.73 -7.12 7.26
N LEU A 105 6.59 -7.56 6.75
CA LEU A 105 5.90 -6.94 5.61
C LEU A 105 5.51 -5.49 5.91
N ASN A 106 4.91 -5.25 7.08
CA ASN A 106 4.46 -3.91 7.46
C ASN A 106 5.63 -2.95 7.75
N ARG A 107 6.76 -3.45 8.28
CA ARG A 107 7.95 -2.65 8.58
C ARG A 107 8.65 -2.15 7.32
N ASN A 108 8.62 -2.93 6.27
CA ASN A 108 9.29 -2.62 4.99
C ASN A 108 8.41 -1.77 4.06
N GLN A 109 7.16 -1.52 4.41
CA GLN A 109 6.31 -0.58 3.68
C GLN A 109 6.70 0.85 4.07
N SER A 110 7.48 1.52 3.23
CA SER A 110 7.69 2.96 3.37
C SER A 110 6.43 3.70 2.90
N ASN A 111 5.94 4.64 3.70
CA ASN A 111 4.91 5.56 3.24
C ASN A 111 5.55 6.50 2.21
N TRP A 112 4.82 6.82 1.15
CA TRP A 112 5.23 7.85 0.20
C TRP A 112 5.43 9.17 0.94
N SER A 113 6.55 9.83 0.68
CA SER A 113 6.79 11.19 1.14
C SER A 113 5.98 12.18 0.31
N ILE A 114 5.82 13.40 0.79
CA ILE A 114 5.18 14.48 0.03
C ILE A 114 5.91 14.71 -1.30
N ALA A 115 7.25 14.60 -1.30
CA ALA A 115 8.05 14.72 -2.52
C ALA A 115 7.76 13.60 -3.54
N ASP A 116 7.47 12.38 -3.08
CA ASP A 116 7.12 11.27 -3.99
C ASP A 116 5.77 11.53 -4.65
N TYR A 117 4.78 12.04 -3.91
CA TYR A 117 3.48 12.43 -4.46
C TYR A 117 3.62 13.53 -5.51
N ILE A 118 4.35 14.61 -5.20
CA ILE A 118 4.55 15.73 -6.14
C ILE A 118 5.19 15.21 -7.43
N ARG A 119 6.26 14.42 -7.33
CA ARG A 119 6.92 13.84 -8.50
C ARG A 119 5.95 13.02 -9.36
N SER A 120 5.15 12.15 -8.73
CA SER A 120 4.18 11.33 -9.45
C SER A 120 3.11 12.16 -10.17
N TYR A 121 2.63 13.24 -9.54
CA TYR A 121 1.68 14.13 -10.19
C TYR A 121 2.32 14.96 -11.32
N CYS A 122 3.62 15.31 -11.22
CA CYS A 122 4.37 15.90 -12.32
C CYS A 122 4.46 14.92 -13.51
N ASP A 123 4.79 13.66 -13.25
CA ASP A 123 4.88 12.60 -14.27
C ASP A 123 3.52 12.36 -14.96
N LEU A 124 2.42 12.53 -14.25
CA LEU A 124 1.05 12.50 -14.78
C LEU A 124 0.67 13.78 -15.57
N GLY A 125 1.54 14.80 -15.60
CA GLY A 125 1.35 16.02 -16.38
C GLY A 125 0.44 17.06 -15.70
N TYR A 126 0.22 16.98 -14.38
CA TYR A 126 -0.54 17.99 -13.67
C TYR A 126 0.25 19.30 -13.55
N LYS A 127 -0.23 20.35 -14.24
CA LYS A 127 0.48 21.62 -14.40
C LYS A 127 0.81 22.32 -13.09
N ASP A 128 -0.09 22.28 -12.10
CA ASP A 128 0.12 22.93 -10.81
C ASP A 128 1.26 22.25 -10.03
N TYR A 129 1.37 20.92 -10.14
CA TYR A 129 2.47 20.19 -9.51
C TYR A 129 3.80 20.40 -10.23
N ILE A 130 3.80 20.52 -11.56
CA ILE A 130 4.99 20.88 -12.35
C ILE A 130 5.48 22.27 -11.94
N ARG A 131 4.57 23.25 -11.86
CA ARG A 131 4.87 24.62 -11.41
C ARG A 131 5.42 24.65 -9.98
N LEU A 132 4.82 23.88 -9.06
CA LEU A 132 5.29 23.74 -7.69
C LEU A 132 6.70 23.15 -7.65
N GLN A 133 6.97 22.11 -8.40
CA GLN A 133 8.29 21.48 -8.46
C GLN A 133 9.34 22.43 -9.02
N GLU A 134 9.06 23.12 -10.09
CA GLU A 134 9.97 24.14 -10.69
C GLU A 134 10.26 25.25 -9.68
N PHE A 135 9.24 25.76 -8.99
CA PHE A 135 9.40 26.78 -7.96
C PHE A 135 10.24 26.30 -6.78
N TYR A 136 10.02 25.07 -6.31
CA TYR A 136 10.80 24.45 -5.24
C TYR A 136 12.27 24.25 -5.64
N GLU A 137 12.52 23.78 -6.87
CA GLU A 137 13.89 23.58 -7.38
C GLU A 137 14.68 24.91 -7.47
N ALA A 138 13.99 26.02 -7.79
CA ALA A 138 14.57 27.36 -7.83
C ALA A 138 14.76 27.98 -6.42
N ASN A 139 14.06 27.49 -5.40
CA ASN A 139 13.99 28.09 -4.05
C ASN A 139 14.21 27.04 -2.94
N LYS A 140 15.28 26.25 -3.03
CA LYS A 140 15.57 25.13 -2.12
C LYS A 140 15.78 25.54 -0.66
N ASP A 141 16.05 26.79 -0.40
CA ASP A 141 16.18 27.35 0.95
C ASP A 141 14.85 27.37 1.70
N PHE A 142 13.73 27.30 0.98
CA PHE A 142 12.40 27.17 1.55
C PHE A 142 11.97 25.71 1.61
N GLY A 143 11.28 25.33 2.68
CA GLY A 143 10.68 24.00 2.78
C GLY A 143 9.57 23.82 1.73
N LEU A 144 9.40 22.59 1.26
CA LEU A 144 8.42 22.24 0.23
C LEU A 144 6.99 22.71 0.55
N MET A 145 6.59 22.68 1.83
CA MET A 145 5.27 23.16 2.26
C MET A 145 5.11 24.67 2.07
N ILE A 146 6.16 25.46 2.34
CA ILE A 146 6.16 26.92 2.12
C ILE A 146 6.04 27.21 0.62
N CYS A 147 6.75 26.46 -0.22
CA CYS A 147 6.64 26.60 -1.67
C CYS A 147 5.22 26.29 -2.17
N ALA A 148 4.56 25.28 -1.60
CA ALA A 148 3.19 24.93 -1.95
C ALA A 148 2.20 26.05 -1.58
N GLU A 149 2.33 26.66 -0.40
CA GLU A 149 1.51 27.80 0.01
C GLU A 149 1.71 29.01 -0.94
N LEU A 150 2.96 29.34 -1.26
CA LEU A 150 3.26 30.46 -2.15
C LEU A 150 2.72 30.25 -3.58
N THR A 151 2.82 29.05 -4.12
CA THR A 151 2.31 28.76 -5.47
C THR A 151 0.77 28.67 -5.53
N SER A 152 0.09 28.41 -4.40
CA SER A 152 -1.37 28.37 -4.33
C SER A 152 -2.01 29.77 -4.29
N LEU A 153 -1.26 30.79 -3.90
CA LEU A 153 -1.75 32.17 -3.80
C LEU A 153 -1.82 32.90 -5.17
N ASP A 154 -1.17 32.34 -6.19
CA ASP A 154 -1.09 32.91 -7.54
C ASP A 154 -2.05 32.25 -8.55
N SER A 155 -3.03 31.47 -8.09
CA SER A 155 -4.00 30.71 -8.96
C SER A 155 -5.41 31.30 -8.94
#